data_f5225488395f78006e032516dda29c8a
#
_entry.id   f5225488395f78006e032516dda29c8a
#
_cell.length_a   1.000
_cell.length_b   1.000
_cell.length_c   1.000
_cell.angle_alpha   90.00
_cell.angle_beta   90.00
_cell.angle_gamma   90.00
#
_symmetry.space_group_name_H-M   'P 1'
#
loop_
_entity.id
_entity.type
_entity.pdbx_description
1 polymer ?
#
loop_
_entity_poly.entity_id
_entity_poly.type
_entity_poly.pdbx_seq_one_letter_code
_entity_poly.pdbx_strand_id
1 'polypeptide(L)'
;GSSMIGAAYSASPNFYPYDENGDYKDLRSWYSWSSHEIKNPLCMAYESTYKTVTNLTNINAALNFNPIKGLSIRTSFGLEGSDARYDGYTTKKYIYKNNTADVNHKRSTNIINEDIVTYDFSLNNIHSFNVMGGFTYQQNVYKSIAASGNTFLSDVQETNNLSSAGTANTPSTNYSKWVLMSYLGRINYSLLGRYLVTASFRADGSSRYSEGSRWGYFPSGAVAWRVSEEPFMKEFESISNMKLRVGYGKTGSTAIDPYMTQNLLTTGKTATGSENVPYYSPSSTYPEDLKWETTSQWDAGVDLGFFKQRLRITADYYYKKTTDLLNTVSLPSSSGYKSTVRNIGSISNQGVELLIEGDVVQNKDFGLTLQFNIAHNKNRVEELADGKDILGTTYSNYGSGSITIIREGEPLGAFYVYKDTGLDENGSLSYEDMNGDGQYTDTEDRYIAGSPFPDFTYGLNCGIRYKNWDFNFFLQGSQGNDVFNLSEMRNYSYGQGMNIERKVYYESWREGQDNSHAAYPKINAVGSLKYSDRFIENGSYLRLKNISLAYNLPCDKWATKNWLNGIRIFVSAQNWLTLTKYKGVDPEVSSKGSDVNAGIDHLTYPNSKTLSMGVSVKF
;
A
#
# COMPACT_ATOMS: atom_id res chain seq x y z
N GLY A 1 21.23 4.52 1.91
CA GLY A 1 21.75 4.34 3.27
C GLY A 1 21.49 2.94 3.76
N SER A 2 22.46 2.29 4.39
CA SER A 2 22.33 0.92 4.89
C SER A 2 21.23 0.87 5.96
N SER A 3 20.23 0.03 5.75
CA SER A 3 19.26 -0.30 6.81
C SER A 3 19.95 -1.12 7.91
N MET A 4 19.39 -1.15 9.11
CA MET A 4 19.89 -2.00 10.20
C MET A 4 19.95 -3.48 9.79
N ILE A 5 18.93 -3.97 9.05
CA ILE A 5 18.91 -5.32 8.48
C ILE A 5 20.08 -5.51 7.52
N GLY A 6 20.29 -4.58 6.59
CA GLY A 6 21.42 -4.63 5.66
C GLY A 6 22.76 -4.66 6.37
N ALA A 7 22.93 -3.85 7.42
CA ALA A 7 24.13 -3.87 8.25
C ALA A 7 24.33 -5.21 8.96
N ALA A 8 23.26 -5.79 9.54
CA ALA A 8 23.31 -7.09 10.21
C ALA A 8 23.69 -8.23 9.26
N TYR A 9 23.13 -8.25 8.06
CA TYR A 9 23.49 -9.24 7.02
C TYR A 9 24.92 -9.07 6.49
N SER A 10 25.41 -7.84 6.43
CA SER A 10 26.75 -7.54 5.89
C SER A 10 27.88 -7.68 6.90
N ALA A 11 27.55 -7.68 8.20
CA ALA A 11 28.56 -7.84 9.25
C ALA A 11 29.22 -9.21 9.20
N SER A 12 30.56 -9.26 9.21
CA SER A 12 31.30 -10.52 9.24
C SER A 12 31.04 -11.29 10.54
N PRO A 13 30.90 -12.63 10.51
CA PRO A 13 30.71 -13.45 11.73
C PRO A 13 31.92 -13.40 12.66
N ASN A 14 33.09 -13.02 12.18
CA ASN A 14 34.32 -12.87 12.97
C ASN A 14 34.43 -11.49 13.63
N PHE A 15 33.42 -10.68 13.49
CA PHE A 15 33.41 -9.31 13.96
C PHE A 15 32.94 -9.21 15.42
N TYR A 16 33.78 -8.61 16.25
CA TYR A 16 33.41 -8.20 17.59
C TYR A 16 32.88 -6.76 17.54
N PRO A 17 31.64 -6.52 17.98
CA PRO A 17 31.01 -5.20 17.86
C PRO A 17 31.63 -4.13 18.76
N TYR A 18 32.42 -4.54 19.77
CA TYR A 18 33.07 -3.65 20.72
C TYR A 18 34.59 -3.84 20.68
N ASP A 19 35.34 -2.80 21.03
CA ASP A 19 36.77 -2.85 21.27
C ASP A 19 37.07 -3.30 22.73
N GLU A 20 38.35 -3.29 23.11
CA GLU A 20 38.82 -3.68 24.44
C GLU A 20 38.35 -2.74 25.56
N ASN A 21 37.97 -1.50 25.22
CA ASN A 21 37.44 -0.50 26.14
C ASN A 21 35.90 -0.56 26.25
N GLY A 22 35.24 -1.40 25.44
CA GLY A 22 33.78 -1.49 25.37
C GLY A 22 33.12 -0.46 24.45
N ASP A 23 33.90 0.25 23.64
CA ASP A 23 33.39 1.18 22.63
C ASP A 23 33.03 0.47 21.32
N TYR A 24 32.09 1.01 20.54
CA TYR A 24 31.70 0.42 19.26
C TYR A 24 32.84 0.48 18.24
N LYS A 25 33.13 -0.67 17.64
CA LYS A 25 34.11 -0.72 16.53
C LYS A 25 33.51 -0.20 15.23
N ASP A 26 34.29 0.61 14.54
CA ASP A 26 33.96 1.04 13.19
C ASP A 26 34.39 -0.04 12.17
N LEU A 27 33.40 -0.73 11.58
CA LEU A 27 33.65 -1.77 10.59
C LEU A 27 34.28 -1.25 9.29
N ARG A 28 34.10 0.03 8.95
CA ARG A 28 34.68 0.63 7.77
C ARG A 28 36.20 0.68 7.81
N SER A 29 36.76 0.67 8.99
CA SER A 29 38.23 0.72 9.23
C SER A 29 38.81 -0.58 9.80
N TRP A 30 37.97 -1.64 9.96
CA TRP A 30 38.41 -2.92 10.54
C TRP A 30 39.58 -3.55 9.82
N TYR A 31 39.49 -3.58 8.49
CA TYR A 31 40.59 -3.98 7.62
C TYR A 31 40.80 -2.89 6.60
N SER A 32 42.08 -2.67 6.21
CA SER A 32 42.41 -1.67 5.18
C SER A 32 41.72 -1.90 3.83
N TRP A 33 41.25 -3.11 3.61
CA TRP A 33 40.54 -3.55 2.41
C TRP A 33 39.02 -3.68 2.59
N SER A 34 38.47 -3.35 3.77
CA SER A 34 37.02 -3.48 3.99
C SER A 34 36.20 -2.40 3.26
N SER A 35 35.00 -2.74 2.85
CA SER A 35 34.08 -1.79 2.25
C SER A 35 33.63 -0.74 3.27
N HIS A 36 33.61 0.52 2.88
CA HIS A 36 33.14 1.62 3.71
C HIS A 36 31.64 1.59 4.00
N GLU A 37 30.87 0.70 3.36
CA GLU A 37 29.43 0.60 3.54
C GLU A 37 29.02 -0.28 4.72
N ILE A 38 29.93 -1.08 5.26
CA ILE A 38 29.65 -1.96 6.39
C ILE A 38 29.55 -1.14 7.67
N LYS A 39 28.38 -1.16 8.30
CA LYS A 39 28.14 -0.49 9.58
C LYS A 39 27.94 -1.49 10.69
N ASN A 40 28.31 -1.11 11.90
CA ASN A 40 28.08 -1.90 13.10
C ASN A 40 26.57 -1.92 13.42
N PRO A 41 25.88 -3.08 13.31
CA PRO A 41 24.44 -3.13 13.47
C PRO A 41 24.01 -2.85 14.91
N LEU A 42 24.83 -3.18 15.92
CA LEU A 42 24.51 -2.90 17.32
C LEU A 42 24.58 -1.40 17.62
N CYS A 43 25.58 -0.71 17.08
CA CYS A 43 25.66 0.75 17.18
C CYS A 43 24.41 1.41 16.55
N MET A 44 23.97 0.91 15.39
CA MET A 44 22.75 1.42 14.75
C MET A 44 21.49 1.15 15.56
N ALA A 45 21.41 0.00 16.24
CA ALA A 45 20.23 -0.42 16.99
C ALA A 45 20.09 0.30 18.33
N TYR A 46 21.19 0.51 19.04
CA TYR A 46 21.16 1.02 20.43
C TYR A 46 21.41 2.52 20.54
N GLU A 47 22.12 3.12 19.58
CA GLU A 47 22.53 4.52 19.67
C GLU A 47 21.64 5.46 18.83
N SER A 48 20.52 4.97 18.32
CA SER A 48 19.52 5.78 17.62
C SER A 48 18.14 5.46 18.14
N THR A 49 17.43 6.48 18.62
CA THR A 49 16.05 6.38 19.09
C THR A 49 15.14 7.21 18.20
N TYR A 50 14.04 6.60 17.76
CA TYR A 50 13.00 7.26 16.98
C TYR A 50 11.65 6.98 17.62
N LYS A 51 10.99 8.04 18.09
CA LYS A 51 9.71 7.93 18.78
C LYS A 51 8.70 8.86 18.13
N THR A 52 7.52 8.33 17.79
CA THR A 52 6.38 9.14 17.37
C THR A 52 5.25 8.95 18.36
N VAL A 53 4.72 10.04 18.88
CA VAL A 53 3.52 10.06 19.71
C VAL A 53 2.44 10.76 18.90
N THR A 54 1.33 10.06 18.65
CA THR A 54 0.20 10.62 17.90
C THR A 54 -1.04 10.63 18.79
N ASN A 55 -1.61 11.81 18.95
CA ASN A 55 -2.91 12.01 19.59
C ASN A 55 -3.97 12.15 18.50
N LEU A 56 -4.96 11.27 18.53
CA LEU A 56 -6.09 11.29 17.61
C LEU A 56 -7.33 11.75 18.36
N THR A 57 -8.00 12.75 17.80
CA THR A 57 -9.30 13.24 18.29
C THR A 57 -10.32 13.01 17.21
N ASN A 58 -11.39 12.27 17.52
CA ASN A 58 -12.49 12.04 16.60
C ASN A 58 -13.80 12.37 17.31
N ILE A 59 -14.51 13.37 16.81
CA ILE A 59 -15.79 13.83 17.34
C ILE A 59 -16.79 13.76 16.20
N ASN A 60 -17.86 12.97 16.39
CA ASN A 60 -18.96 12.88 15.45
C ASN A 60 -20.26 13.18 16.17
N ALA A 61 -21.04 14.07 15.60
CA ALA A 61 -22.38 14.41 16.07
C ALA A 61 -23.35 14.34 14.90
N ALA A 62 -24.53 13.75 15.11
CA ALA A 62 -25.57 13.73 14.11
C ALA A 62 -26.94 14.02 14.73
N LEU A 63 -27.71 14.84 14.03
CA LEU A 63 -29.11 15.10 14.33
C LEU A 63 -29.97 14.49 13.22
N ASN A 64 -30.90 13.64 13.61
CA ASN A 64 -31.90 13.08 12.70
C ASN A 64 -33.26 13.67 13.08
N PHE A 65 -33.95 14.24 12.10
CA PHE A 65 -35.27 14.84 12.25
C PHE A 65 -36.23 14.19 11.26
N ASN A 66 -37.30 13.60 11.77
CA ASN A 66 -38.31 12.91 10.98
C ASN A 66 -39.67 13.63 11.14
N PRO A 67 -39.91 14.73 10.40
CA PRO A 67 -41.11 15.57 10.61
C PRO A 67 -42.40 14.91 10.18
N ILE A 68 -42.37 14.05 9.17
CA ILE A 68 -43.51 13.29 8.67
C ILE A 68 -43.11 11.88 8.32
N LYS A 69 -44.06 10.97 8.18
CA LYS A 69 -43.77 9.58 7.79
C LYS A 69 -43.03 9.54 6.45
N GLY A 70 -41.93 8.83 6.42
CA GLY A 70 -41.10 8.65 5.25
C GLY A 70 -40.05 9.75 5.01
N LEU A 71 -40.19 10.94 5.61
CA LEU A 71 -39.19 12.02 5.47
C LEU A 71 -38.17 11.98 6.62
N SER A 72 -36.90 11.87 6.26
CA SER A 72 -35.77 11.94 7.19
C SER A 72 -34.82 13.05 6.75
N ILE A 73 -34.50 13.95 7.66
CA ILE A 73 -33.50 15.01 7.48
C ILE A 73 -32.39 14.71 8.48
N ARG A 74 -31.19 14.50 7.96
CA ARG A 74 -29.99 14.24 8.78
C ARG A 74 -28.96 15.30 8.51
N THR A 75 -28.50 15.94 9.58
CA THR A 75 -27.29 16.74 9.56
C THR A 75 -26.24 16.07 10.43
N SER A 76 -25.01 15.97 9.94
CA SER A 76 -23.89 15.39 10.68
C SER A 76 -22.67 16.28 10.59
N PHE A 77 -21.94 16.33 11.69
CA PHE A 77 -20.70 17.06 11.85
C PHE A 77 -19.62 16.11 12.35
N GLY A 78 -18.50 16.07 11.65
CA GLY A 78 -17.30 15.32 12.02
C GLY A 78 -16.10 16.24 12.20
N LEU A 79 -15.34 16.04 13.25
CA LEU A 79 -14.05 16.65 13.49
C LEU A 79 -13.03 15.55 13.74
N GLU A 80 -12.01 15.47 12.88
CA GLU A 80 -10.85 14.60 13.06
C GLU A 80 -9.62 15.46 13.26
N GLY A 81 -8.98 15.32 14.41
CA GLY A 81 -7.71 15.94 14.74
C GLY A 81 -6.60 14.90 14.88
N SER A 82 -5.50 15.09 14.18
CA SER A 82 -4.28 14.32 14.37
C SER A 82 -3.17 15.28 14.77
N ASP A 83 -2.57 15.03 15.93
CA ASP A 83 -1.45 15.79 16.48
C ASP A 83 -0.32 14.79 16.73
N ALA A 84 0.75 14.83 15.92
CA ALA A 84 1.84 13.89 15.94
C ALA A 84 3.16 14.61 16.22
N ARG A 85 3.84 14.18 17.28
CA ARG A 85 5.20 14.60 17.60
C ARG A 85 6.17 13.45 17.32
N TYR A 86 7.13 13.71 16.47
CA TYR A 86 8.27 12.86 16.22
C TYR A 86 9.49 13.41 16.94
N ASP A 87 10.19 12.54 17.68
CA ASP A 87 11.44 12.79 18.37
C ASP A 87 12.46 11.77 17.87
N GLY A 88 13.49 12.23 17.17
CA GLY A 88 14.63 11.43 16.71
C GLY A 88 15.89 11.86 17.42
N TYR A 89 16.61 10.93 18.05
CA TYR A 89 17.88 11.21 18.71
C TYR A 89 18.94 10.19 18.35
N THR A 90 20.16 10.66 18.11
CA THR A 90 21.32 9.81 17.93
C THR A 90 22.37 10.26 18.94
N THR A 91 22.90 9.32 19.73
CA THR A 91 23.81 9.61 20.84
C THR A 91 25.23 9.96 20.39
N LYS A 92 26.05 10.44 21.31
CA LYS A 92 27.50 10.67 21.09
C LYS A 92 28.27 9.39 20.79
N LYS A 93 27.78 8.23 21.22
CA LYS A 93 28.39 6.93 20.94
C LYS A 93 28.13 6.41 19.53
N TYR A 94 27.28 7.08 18.76
CA TYR A 94 27.03 6.72 17.37
C TYR A 94 28.21 7.11 16.49
N ILE A 95 28.99 6.13 16.06
CA ILE A 95 30.31 6.32 15.43
C ILE A 95 30.27 6.79 13.95
N TYR A 96 29.08 6.84 13.31
CA TYR A 96 28.98 7.13 11.86
C TYR A 96 28.60 8.58 11.51
N LYS A 97 28.13 9.34 12.47
CA LYS A 97 27.81 10.77 12.34
C LYS A 97 27.85 11.42 13.73
N ASN A 98 27.93 12.74 13.77
CA ASN A 98 27.74 13.47 15.02
C ASN A 98 26.38 13.16 15.64
N ASN A 99 26.29 13.26 16.95
CA ASN A 99 25.01 13.16 17.64
C ASN A 99 24.03 14.21 17.12
N THR A 100 22.78 13.79 16.91
CA THR A 100 21.73 14.62 16.31
C THR A 100 20.44 14.52 17.12
N ALA A 101 19.72 15.62 17.19
CA ALA A 101 18.34 15.65 17.69
C ALA A 101 17.44 16.28 16.63
N ASP A 102 16.33 15.59 16.33
CA ASP A 102 15.34 16.00 15.36
C ASP A 102 13.95 16.00 16.03
N VAL A 103 13.25 17.11 15.96
CA VAL A 103 11.87 17.23 16.43
C VAL A 103 10.99 17.66 15.28
N ASN A 104 9.91 16.95 15.04
CA ASN A 104 8.91 17.29 14.03
C ASN A 104 7.51 17.19 14.65
N HIS A 105 6.79 18.30 14.63
CA HIS A 105 5.40 18.36 15.07
C HIS A 105 4.49 18.58 13.88
N LYS A 106 3.53 17.66 13.68
CA LYS A 106 2.56 17.68 12.59
C LYS A 106 1.16 17.73 13.16
N ARG A 107 0.36 18.64 12.66
CA ARG A 107 -1.04 18.74 13.02
C ARG A 107 -1.91 18.75 11.77
N SER A 108 -2.85 17.83 11.70
CA SER A 108 -3.88 17.78 10.67
C SER A 108 -5.25 17.93 11.33
N THR A 109 -6.09 18.79 10.77
CA THR A 109 -7.48 18.97 11.22
C THR A 109 -8.39 18.82 10.03
N ASN A 110 -9.29 17.83 10.08
CA ASN A 110 -10.30 17.57 9.06
C ASN A 110 -11.69 17.85 9.65
N ILE A 111 -12.45 18.69 8.98
CA ILE A 111 -13.84 19.02 9.33
C ILE A 111 -14.72 18.52 8.21
N ILE A 112 -15.78 17.79 8.56
CA ILE A 112 -16.75 17.26 7.63
C ILE A 112 -18.15 17.68 8.11
N ASN A 113 -18.95 18.20 7.21
CA ASN A 113 -20.39 18.42 7.41
C ASN A 113 -21.15 17.71 6.29
N GLU A 114 -22.21 17.00 6.65
CA GLU A 114 -23.07 16.30 5.70
C GLU A 114 -24.53 16.58 6.04
N ASP A 115 -25.28 17.10 5.08
CA ASP A 115 -26.70 17.37 5.19
C ASP A 115 -27.44 16.52 4.15
N ILE A 116 -28.28 15.61 4.60
CA ILE A 116 -28.96 14.63 3.75
C ILE A 116 -30.46 14.69 4.05
N VAL A 117 -31.25 14.77 2.98
CA VAL A 117 -32.71 14.64 3.02
C VAL A 117 -33.08 13.37 2.29
N THR A 118 -33.84 12.49 2.92
CA THR A 118 -34.33 11.25 2.32
C THR A 118 -35.85 11.18 2.45
N TYR A 119 -36.53 10.81 1.38
CA TYR A 119 -37.94 10.59 1.37
C TYR A 119 -38.30 9.20 0.85
N ASP A 120 -38.90 8.39 1.71
CA ASP A 120 -39.36 7.05 1.44
C ASP A 120 -40.90 7.03 1.29
N PHE A 121 -41.36 6.60 0.14
CA PHE A 121 -42.81 6.47 -0.10
C PHE A 121 -43.12 5.30 -1.00
N SER A 122 -44.38 4.81 -0.90
CA SER A 122 -44.86 3.72 -1.74
C SER A 122 -46.24 4.08 -2.32
N LEU A 123 -46.45 3.74 -3.59
CA LEU A 123 -47.73 3.92 -4.29
C LEU A 123 -48.31 2.54 -4.55
N ASN A 124 -49.55 2.36 -4.10
CA ASN A 124 -50.35 1.13 -4.28
C ASN A 124 -49.67 -0.17 -3.80
N ASN A 125 -48.70 -0.09 -2.88
CA ASN A 125 -47.85 -1.20 -2.42
C ASN A 125 -47.11 -1.94 -3.55
N ILE A 126 -47.07 -1.37 -4.74
CA ILE A 126 -46.43 -1.93 -5.94
C ILE A 126 -45.15 -1.18 -6.27
N HIS A 127 -45.19 0.14 -6.14
CA HIS A 127 -44.09 1.04 -6.44
C HIS A 127 -43.50 1.58 -5.15
N SER A 128 -42.26 1.30 -4.86
CA SER A 128 -41.53 1.86 -3.71
C SER A 128 -40.42 2.76 -4.20
N PHE A 129 -40.33 3.95 -3.63
CA PHE A 129 -39.33 4.96 -3.94
C PHE A 129 -38.56 5.35 -2.68
N ASN A 130 -37.23 5.46 -2.82
CA ASN A 130 -36.37 6.15 -1.88
C ASN A 130 -35.64 7.25 -2.65
N VAL A 131 -35.96 8.49 -2.37
CA VAL A 131 -35.36 9.67 -3.00
C VAL A 131 -34.49 10.38 -2.00
N MET A 132 -33.24 10.65 -2.36
CA MET A 132 -32.26 11.28 -1.50
C MET A 132 -31.60 12.45 -2.22
N GLY A 133 -31.47 13.57 -1.51
CA GLY A 133 -30.63 14.69 -1.91
C GLY A 133 -29.71 15.09 -0.76
N GLY A 134 -28.53 15.59 -1.06
CA GLY A 134 -27.60 15.94 -0.02
C GLY A 134 -26.53 16.92 -0.46
N PHE A 135 -25.93 17.52 0.55
CA PHE A 135 -24.78 18.40 0.45
C PHE A 135 -23.69 17.92 1.41
N THR A 136 -22.43 17.94 0.97
CA THR A 136 -21.30 17.66 1.84
C THR A 136 -20.24 18.74 1.71
N TYR A 137 -19.62 19.09 2.83
CA TYR A 137 -18.50 20.01 2.91
C TYR A 137 -17.39 19.36 3.71
N GLN A 138 -16.19 19.33 3.15
CA GLN A 138 -14.99 18.84 3.82
C GLN A 138 -13.87 19.84 3.69
N GLN A 139 -13.17 20.10 4.78
CA GLN A 139 -11.98 20.95 4.83
C GLN A 139 -10.89 20.25 5.61
N ASN A 140 -9.71 20.22 5.05
CA ASN A 140 -8.50 19.79 5.76
C ASN A 140 -7.51 20.94 5.87
N VAL A 141 -6.90 21.08 7.05
CA VAL A 141 -5.81 22.02 7.31
C VAL A 141 -4.65 21.23 7.91
N TYR A 142 -3.53 21.26 7.24
CA TYR A 142 -2.28 20.64 7.70
C TYR A 142 -1.25 21.72 8.03
N LYS A 143 -0.58 21.55 9.17
CA LYS A 143 0.55 22.38 9.60
C LYS A 143 1.66 21.50 10.15
N SER A 144 2.90 21.86 9.88
CA SER A 144 4.03 21.22 10.54
C SER A 144 5.13 22.22 10.87
N ILE A 145 5.91 21.88 11.88
CA ILE A 145 7.15 22.55 12.24
C ILE A 145 8.19 21.47 12.53
N ALA A 146 9.38 21.62 11.95
CA ALA A 146 10.53 20.76 12.19
C ALA A 146 11.72 21.62 12.62
N ALA A 147 12.44 21.14 13.64
CA ALA A 147 13.67 21.73 14.11
C ALA A 147 14.67 20.63 14.44
N SER A 148 15.94 20.86 14.15
CA SER A 148 16.99 19.90 14.44
C SER A 148 18.30 20.59 14.76
N GLY A 149 19.19 19.84 15.40
CA GLY A 149 20.55 20.27 15.69
C GLY A 149 21.50 19.10 15.83
N ASN A 150 22.78 19.39 15.86
CA ASN A 150 23.81 18.37 16.05
C ASN A 150 24.96 18.89 16.93
N THR A 151 25.90 17.99 17.26
CA THR A 151 27.08 18.31 18.06
C THR A 151 26.71 18.75 19.49
N PHE A 152 25.89 17.98 20.18
CA PHE A 152 25.54 18.19 21.58
C PHE A 152 26.68 17.76 22.50
N LEU A 153 26.93 18.53 23.57
CA LEU A 153 27.95 18.20 24.57
C LEU A 153 27.53 17.03 25.48
N SER A 154 26.24 16.80 25.67
CA SER A 154 25.67 15.77 26.53
C SER A 154 24.46 15.10 25.90
N ASP A 155 24.27 13.80 26.13
CA ASP A 155 23.10 13.03 25.67
C ASP A 155 21.90 13.09 26.66
N VAL A 156 22.06 13.71 27.84
CA VAL A 156 21.05 13.66 28.92
C VAL A 156 19.72 14.30 28.55
N GLN A 157 19.73 15.33 27.70
CA GLN A 157 18.51 16.06 27.35
C GLN A 157 17.85 15.58 26.06
N GLU A 158 18.57 14.79 25.26
CA GLU A 158 18.10 14.27 23.97
C GLU A 158 17.40 15.36 23.12
N THR A 159 16.10 15.14 22.79
CA THR A 159 15.29 16.08 21.99
C THR A 159 14.68 17.21 22.81
N ASN A 160 14.86 17.25 24.14
CA ASN A 160 14.19 18.20 25.03
C ASN A 160 14.89 19.58 25.11
N ASN A 161 16.09 19.72 24.54
CA ASN A 161 16.82 20.99 24.52
C ASN A 161 17.66 21.16 23.25
N LEU A 162 17.00 21.52 22.15
CA LEU A 162 17.67 21.76 20.88
C LEU A 162 18.59 23.00 20.90
N SER A 163 18.38 23.92 21.84
CA SER A 163 19.21 25.13 21.96
C SER A 163 20.63 24.86 22.44
N SER A 164 20.87 23.67 23.02
CA SER A 164 22.23 23.22 23.44
C SER A 164 23.05 22.60 22.30
N ALA A 165 22.53 22.55 21.07
CA ALA A 165 23.26 22.08 19.92
C ALA A 165 24.42 23.00 19.57
N GLY A 166 25.61 22.42 19.29
CA GLY A 166 26.74 23.18 18.76
C GLY A 166 26.49 23.72 17.36
N THR A 167 25.64 23.04 16.59
CA THR A 167 25.15 23.48 15.27
C THR A 167 23.63 23.33 15.22
N ALA A 168 22.90 24.45 15.14
CA ALA A 168 21.46 24.45 14.93
C ALA A 168 21.15 24.54 13.44
N ASN A 169 20.22 23.69 12.98
CA ASN A 169 19.70 23.77 11.62
C ASN A 169 18.55 24.78 11.56
N THR A 170 18.37 25.41 10.41
CA THR A 170 17.26 26.34 10.20
C THR A 170 15.93 25.58 10.36
N PRO A 171 15.04 26.00 11.27
CA PRO A 171 13.72 25.39 11.38
C PRO A 171 12.92 25.54 10.09
N SER A 172 12.08 24.56 9.81
CA SER A 172 11.17 24.56 8.66
C SER A 172 9.71 24.47 9.09
N THR A 173 8.84 25.15 8.35
CA THR A 173 7.39 25.05 8.56
C THR A 173 6.69 24.73 7.26
N ASN A 174 5.55 24.04 7.35
CA ASN A 174 4.70 23.78 6.20
C ASN A 174 3.24 24.04 6.57
N TYR A 175 2.48 24.57 5.59
CA TYR A 175 1.05 24.82 5.68
C TYR A 175 0.38 24.36 4.39
N SER A 176 -0.71 23.61 4.55
CA SER A 176 -1.52 23.16 3.43
C SER A 176 -3.00 23.18 3.82
N LYS A 177 -3.85 23.65 2.91
CA LYS A 177 -5.30 23.66 3.08
C LYS A 177 -5.99 23.27 1.80
N TRP A 178 -7.02 22.42 1.91
CA TRP A 178 -7.93 22.13 0.80
C TRP A 178 -9.37 22.03 1.28
N VAL A 179 -10.28 22.23 0.34
CA VAL A 179 -11.73 22.15 0.54
C VAL A 179 -12.33 21.30 -0.57
N LEU A 180 -13.28 20.46 -0.20
CA LEU A 180 -14.13 19.69 -1.10
C LEU A 180 -15.59 19.96 -0.76
N MET A 181 -16.39 20.33 -1.75
CA MET A 181 -17.84 20.52 -1.64
C MET A 181 -18.54 19.62 -2.62
N SER A 182 -19.64 18.99 -2.20
CA SER A 182 -20.34 18.06 -3.05
C SER A 182 -21.85 18.21 -2.96
N TYR A 183 -22.51 18.10 -4.09
CA TYR A 183 -23.95 17.94 -4.19
C TYR A 183 -24.27 16.55 -4.71
N LEU A 184 -25.23 15.88 -4.11
CA LEU A 184 -25.59 14.51 -4.48
C LEU A 184 -27.10 14.32 -4.52
N GLY A 185 -27.54 13.50 -5.47
CA GLY A 185 -28.92 13.06 -5.59
C GLY A 185 -28.98 11.58 -5.94
N ARG A 186 -29.95 10.84 -5.38
CA ARG A 186 -30.17 9.43 -5.68
C ARG A 186 -31.64 9.09 -5.65
N ILE A 187 -32.06 8.27 -6.59
CA ILE A 187 -33.38 7.68 -6.66
C ILE A 187 -33.21 6.17 -6.70
N ASN A 188 -33.79 5.46 -5.72
CA ASN A 188 -33.99 4.03 -5.75
C ASN A 188 -35.45 3.76 -6.01
N TYR A 189 -35.73 2.97 -7.03
CA TYR A 189 -37.10 2.54 -7.37
C TYR A 189 -37.21 1.03 -7.33
N SER A 190 -38.26 0.53 -6.73
CA SER A 190 -38.57 -0.89 -6.69
C SER A 190 -40.01 -1.12 -7.19
N LEU A 191 -40.12 -1.91 -8.23
CA LEU A 191 -41.41 -2.36 -8.78
C LEU A 191 -41.69 -3.78 -8.28
N LEU A 192 -42.80 -3.97 -7.60
CA LEU A 192 -43.27 -5.27 -7.04
C LEU A 192 -42.25 -5.95 -6.10
N GLY A 193 -41.19 -5.21 -5.64
CA GLY A 193 -40.06 -5.81 -4.93
C GLY A 193 -39.16 -6.70 -5.80
N ARG A 194 -39.37 -6.76 -7.11
CA ARG A 194 -38.66 -7.64 -8.06
C ARG A 194 -37.69 -6.90 -8.96
N TYR A 195 -38.14 -5.79 -9.54
CA TYR A 195 -37.33 -4.97 -10.46
C TYR A 195 -36.86 -3.75 -9.72
N LEU A 196 -35.53 -3.63 -9.58
CA LEU A 196 -34.90 -2.59 -8.81
C LEU A 196 -34.08 -1.70 -9.75
N VAL A 197 -34.27 -0.39 -9.64
CA VAL A 197 -33.52 0.61 -10.41
C VAL A 197 -32.96 1.63 -9.46
N THR A 198 -31.67 1.91 -9.59
CA THR A 198 -30.99 2.99 -8.88
C THR A 198 -30.42 3.95 -9.89
N ALA A 199 -30.64 5.25 -9.72
CA ALA A 199 -29.94 6.30 -10.45
C ALA A 199 -29.36 7.29 -9.44
N SER A 200 -28.10 7.69 -9.61
CA SER A 200 -27.50 8.72 -8.77
C SER A 200 -26.63 9.67 -9.59
N PHE A 201 -26.50 10.86 -9.05
CA PHE A 201 -25.65 11.91 -9.61
C PHE A 201 -24.91 12.62 -8.49
N ARG A 202 -23.61 12.85 -8.69
CA ARG A 202 -22.78 13.59 -7.75
C ARG A 202 -21.96 14.65 -8.51
N ALA A 203 -21.95 15.86 -7.97
CA ALA A 203 -21.09 16.95 -8.42
C ALA A 203 -20.14 17.31 -7.29
N ASP A 204 -18.84 17.17 -7.51
CA ASP A 204 -17.80 17.42 -6.53
C ASP A 204 -16.92 18.60 -6.98
N GLY A 205 -16.77 19.60 -6.11
CA GLY A 205 -15.93 20.77 -6.33
C GLY A 205 -14.72 20.77 -5.40
N SER A 206 -13.51 20.70 -5.94
CA SER A 206 -12.26 20.67 -5.17
C SER A 206 -11.43 21.93 -5.37
N SER A 207 -10.95 22.51 -4.26
CA SER A 207 -10.05 23.67 -4.30
C SER A 207 -8.63 23.34 -4.76
N ARG A 208 -8.31 22.07 -5.02
CA ARG A 208 -7.01 21.64 -5.54
C ARG A 208 -6.85 21.94 -7.03
N TYR A 209 -7.97 22.03 -7.76
CA TYR A 209 -7.99 22.29 -9.19
C TYR A 209 -8.14 23.78 -9.52
N SER A 210 -7.77 24.16 -10.73
CA SER A 210 -7.95 25.48 -11.30
C SER A 210 -9.43 25.87 -11.37
N GLU A 211 -9.74 27.15 -11.46
CA GLU A 211 -11.10 27.69 -11.40
C GLU A 211 -12.04 27.03 -12.42
N GLY A 212 -11.59 26.83 -13.66
CA GLY A 212 -12.38 26.20 -14.73
C GLY A 212 -12.56 24.68 -14.59
N SER A 213 -11.75 24.00 -13.77
CA SER A 213 -11.71 22.53 -13.65
C SER A 213 -12.06 22.00 -12.25
N ARG A 214 -12.55 22.87 -11.35
CA ARG A 214 -12.85 22.50 -9.97
C ARG A 214 -13.94 21.45 -9.84
N TRP A 215 -14.93 21.46 -10.74
CA TRP A 215 -16.11 20.62 -10.65
C TRP A 215 -15.98 19.37 -11.49
N GLY A 216 -16.12 18.20 -10.85
CA GLY A 216 -16.30 16.90 -11.48
C GLY A 216 -17.75 16.42 -11.36
N TYR A 217 -18.24 15.70 -12.39
CA TYR A 217 -19.61 15.22 -12.48
C TYR A 217 -19.63 13.70 -12.64
N PHE A 218 -20.31 13.03 -11.73
CA PHE A 218 -20.22 11.58 -11.57
C PHE A 218 -21.62 10.94 -11.54
N PRO A 219 -22.19 10.65 -12.71
CA PRO A 219 -23.43 9.90 -12.82
C PRO A 219 -23.20 8.42 -12.56
N SER A 220 -24.19 7.73 -11.96
CA SER A 220 -24.24 6.26 -11.89
C SER A 220 -25.67 5.73 -11.95
N GLY A 221 -25.79 4.50 -12.42
CA GLY A 221 -27.07 3.79 -12.49
C GLY A 221 -26.88 2.29 -12.37
N ALA A 222 -27.88 1.62 -11.81
CA ALA A 222 -27.90 0.17 -11.70
C ALA A 222 -29.32 -0.36 -11.86
N VAL A 223 -29.43 -1.53 -12.44
CA VAL A 223 -30.67 -2.30 -12.51
C VAL A 223 -30.44 -3.68 -11.89
N ALA A 224 -31.44 -4.17 -11.18
CA ALA A 224 -31.39 -5.53 -10.66
C ALA A 224 -32.77 -6.19 -10.76
N TRP A 225 -32.75 -7.50 -11.04
CA TRP A 225 -33.92 -8.33 -11.13
C TRP A 225 -33.82 -9.46 -10.10
N ARG A 226 -34.79 -9.49 -9.18
CA ARG A 226 -34.95 -10.58 -8.21
C ARG A 226 -35.77 -11.69 -8.85
N VAL A 227 -35.10 -12.55 -9.61
CA VAL A 227 -35.71 -13.64 -10.38
C VAL A 227 -36.44 -14.61 -9.46
N SER A 228 -35.88 -14.86 -8.26
CA SER A 228 -36.50 -15.73 -7.25
C SER A 228 -37.93 -15.31 -6.79
N GLU A 229 -38.27 -14.02 -6.99
CA GLU A 229 -39.59 -13.50 -6.62
C GLU A 229 -40.64 -13.68 -7.74
N GLU A 230 -40.20 -14.19 -8.92
CA GLU A 230 -41.13 -14.45 -10.03
C GLU A 230 -41.99 -15.69 -9.78
N PRO A 231 -43.26 -15.71 -10.27
CA PRO A 231 -44.17 -16.84 -10.07
C PRO A 231 -43.58 -18.17 -10.55
N PHE A 232 -42.90 -18.18 -11.68
CA PHE A 232 -42.30 -19.39 -12.27
C PHE A 232 -41.13 -19.95 -11.45
N MET A 233 -40.51 -19.15 -10.58
CA MET A 233 -39.40 -19.59 -9.71
C MET A 233 -39.89 -20.23 -8.40
N LYS A 234 -41.12 -20.02 -8.00
CA LYS A 234 -41.69 -20.54 -6.74
C LYS A 234 -41.76 -22.07 -6.69
N GLU A 235 -41.73 -22.73 -7.84
CA GLU A 235 -41.72 -24.19 -7.95
C GLU A 235 -40.33 -24.79 -7.61
N PHE A 236 -39.27 -23.95 -7.61
CA PHE A 236 -37.91 -24.38 -7.30
C PHE A 236 -37.57 -24.14 -5.83
N GLU A 237 -38.08 -24.96 -4.94
CA GLU A 237 -37.91 -24.81 -3.47
C GLU A 237 -36.44 -24.80 -3.01
N SER A 238 -35.56 -25.40 -3.78
CA SER A 238 -34.09 -25.39 -3.48
C SER A 238 -33.43 -24.04 -3.67
N ILE A 239 -34.01 -23.15 -4.50
CA ILE A 239 -33.51 -21.83 -4.80
C ILE A 239 -34.21 -20.81 -3.92
N SER A 240 -33.56 -20.30 -2.91
CA SER A 240 -34.10 -19.33 -1.97
C SER A 240 -33.80 -17.89 -2.30
N ASN A 241 -32.89 -17.62 -3.22
CA ASN A 241 -32.61 -16.31 -3.79
C ASN A 241 -31.94 -16.48 -5.15
N MET A 242 -32.38 -15.68 -6.12
CA MET A 242 -31.71 -15.49 -7.38
C MET A 242 -31.93 -14.06 -7.82
N LYS A 243 -30.81 -13.29 -7.89
CA LYS A 243 -30.81 -11.88 -8.26
C LYS A 243 -29.75 -11.61 -9.30
N LEU A 244 -30.12 -11.01 -10.41
CA LEU A 244 -29.23 -10.51 -11.46
C LEU A 244 -29.07 -9.00 -11.28
N ARG A 245 -27.88 -8.49 -11.49
CA ARG A 245 -27.59 -7.05 -11.38
C ARG A 245 -26.60 -6.60 -12.43
N VAL A 246 -26.82 -5.38 -12.93
CA VAL A 246 -25.91 -4.68 -13.85
C VAL A 246 -25.86 -3.23 -13.41
N GLY A 247 -24.66 -2.67 -13.35
CA GLY A 247 -24.42 -1.30 -12.98
C GLY A 247 -23.39 -0.62 -13.87
N TYR A 248 -23.52 0.69 -13.95
CA TYR A 248 -22.55 1.58 -14.55
C TYR A 248 -22.36 2.80 -13.66
N GLY A 249 -21.12 3.23 -13.46
CA GLY A 249 -20.87 4.45 -12.69
C GLY A 249 -19.56 5.13 -13.10
N LYS A 250 -19.55 6.44 -12.87
CA LYS A 250 -18.33 7.25 -12.92
C LYS A 250 -17.94 7.71 -11.54
N THR A 251 -16.65 7.73 -11.26
CA THR A 251 -16.06 8.29 -10.05
C THR A 251 -14.86 9.15 -10.41
N GLY A 252 -14.59 10.17 -9.59
CA GLY A 252 -13.44 11.03 -9.74
C GLY A 252 -12.42 10.85 -8.63
N SER A 253 -11.18 11.13 -8.92
CA SER A 253 -10.08 11.17 -7.95
C SER A 253 -9.44 12.55 -7.90
N THR A 254 -9.15 13.05 -6.69
CA THR A 254 -8.37 14.29 -6.46
C THR A 254 -6.90 13.95 -6.20
N ALA A 255 -6.26 13.25 -7.14
CA ALA A 255 -4.90 12.73 -7.01
C ALA A 255 -3.79 13.79 -7.11
N ILE A 256 -4.09 15.07 -6.85
CA ILE A 256 -3.11 16.16 -6.83
C ILE A 256 -2.98 16.78 -5.44
N ASP A 257 -1.79 17.26 -5.14
CA ASP A 257 -1.54 18.02 -3.93
C ASP A 257 -2.17 19.43 -4.01
N PRO A 258 -2.54 20.03 -2.87
CA PRO A 258 -2.98 21.42 -2.83
C PRO A 258 -1.94 22.35 -3.47
N TYR A 259 -2.43 23.34 -4.20
CA TYR A 259 -1.64 24.40 -4.87
C TYR A 259 -0.84 23.98 -6.12
N MET A 260 -0.89 22.71 -6.57
CA MET A 260 -0.14 22.27 -7.76
C MET A 260 -0.52 23.03 -9.04
N THR A 261 -1.73 23.58 -9.11
CA THR A 261 -2.22 24.40 -10.23
C THR A 261 -1.87 25.89 -10.10
N GLN A 262 -1.04 26.25 -9.10
CA GLN A 262 -0.64 27.64 -8.84
C GLN A 262 0.84 27.85 -9.15
N ASN A 263 1.20 29.06 -9.56
CA ASN A 263 2.60 29.49 -9.69
C ASN A 263 3.24 29.59 -8.31
N LEU A 264 3.94 28.55 -7.89
CA LEU A 264 4.65 28.52 -6.64
C LEU A 264 6.08 29.05 -6.79
N LEU A 265 6.55 29.74 -5.76
CA LEU A 265 7.94 30.14 -5.64
C LEU A 265 8.67 29.25 -4.63
N THR A 266 9.89 28.90 -4.95
CA THR A 266 10.83 28.29 -4.03
C THR A 266 11.80 29.35 -3.51
N THR A 267 12.28 29.15 -2.29
CA THR A 267 13.30 30.00 -1.68
C THR A 267 14.63 29.31 -1.68
N GLY A 268 15.69 30.02 -1.96
CA GLY A 268 17.07 29.57 -1.88
C GLY A 268 17.96 30.63 -1.24
N LYS A 269 19.22 30.30 -1.03
CA LYS A 269 20.25 31.26 -0.62
C LYS A 269 21.34 31.28 -1.69
N THR A 270 21.77 32.49 -2.07
CA THR A 270 22.90 32.69 -2.97
C THR A 270 23.97 33.52 -2.29
N ALA A 271 25.24 33.26 -2.62
CA ALA A 271 26.33 34.07 -2.11
C ALA A 271 26.41 35.38 -2.92
N THR A 272 26.41 36.52 -2.22
CA THR A 272 26.68 37.83 -2.78
C THR A 272 27.85 38.41 -2.01
N GLY A 273 29.08 38.26 -2.55
CA GLY A 273 30.31 38.53 -1.81
C GLY A 273 30.48 37.54 -0.64
N SER A 274 30.57 38.06 0.59
CA SER A 274 30.68 37.27 1.82
C SER A 274 29.35 36.94 2.48
N GLU A 275 28.22 37.39 1.94
CA GLU A 275 26.89 37.21 2.54
C GLU A 275 26.03 36.19 1.79
N ASN A 276 25.25 35.42 2.54
CA ASN A 276 24.23 34.55 2.00
C ASN A 276 22.87 35.28 1.97
N VAL A 277 22.46 35.70 0.78
CA VAL A 277 21.21 36.42 0.55
C VAL A 277 20.11 35.47 0.11
N PRO A 278 18.91 35.53 0.73
CA PRO A 278 17.76 34.73 0.27
C PRO A 278 17.24 35.25 -1.08
N TYR A 279 16.83 34.33 -1.94
CA TYR A 279 16.17 34.64 -3.20
C TYR A 279 14.91 33.81 -3.40
N TYR A 280 14.04 34.28 -4.27
CA TYR A 280 12.89 33.55 -4.76
C TYR A 280 13.13 33.15 -6.23
N SER A 281 12.76 31.91 -6.56
CA SER A 281 12.73 31.44 -7.93
C SER A 281 11.42 30.68 -8.20
N PRO A 282 10.97 30.61 -9.47
CA PRO A 282 9.84 29.74 -9.82
C PRO A 282 10.09 28.31 -9.34
N SER A 283 9.04 27.61 -8.99
CA SER A 283 9.06 26.16 -8.73
C SER A 283 9.65 25.43 -9.94
N SER A 284 10.24 24.26 -9.72
CA SER A 284 10.77 23.42 -10.79
C SER A 284 9.66 22.80 -11.67
N THR A 285 8.42 22.83 -11.19
CA THR A 285 7.26 22.28 -11.90
C THR A 285 6.40 23.41 -12.43
N TYR A 286 6.12 23.37 -13.75
CA TYR A 286 5.22 24.31 -14.40
C TYR A 286 3.78 23.99 -14.02
N PRO A 287 2.96 24.96 -13.55
CA PRO A 287 1.56 24.73 -13.26
C PRO A 287 0.74 24.65 -14.55
N GLU A 288 -0.12 23.63 -14.66
CA GLU A 288 -1.09 23.51 -15.76
C GLU A 288 -2.53 23.45 -15.24
N ASP A 289 -3.50 23.64 -16.12
CA ASP A 289 -4.92 23.48 -15.82
C ASP A 289 -5.27 21.99 -15.73
N LEU A 290 -5.15 21.47 -14.52
CA LEU A 290 -5.41 20.06 -14.22
C LEU A 290 -6.89 19.83 -13.97
N LYS A 291 -7.40 18.69 -14.44
CA LYS A 291 -8.77 18.21 -14.25
C LYS A 291 -8.78 16.89 -13.48
N TRP A 292 -9.97 16.48 -13.08
CA TRP A 292 -10.21 15.24 -12.36
C TRP A 292 -9.78 14.02 -13.17
N GLU A 293 -9.04 13.11 -12.56
CA GLU A 293 -8.95 11.74 -13.05
C GLU A 293 -10.33 11.09 -12.95
N THR A 294 -10.78 10.46 -14.01
CA THR A 294 -12.12 9.88 -14.08
C THR A 294 -12.06 8.39 -14.30
N THR A 295 -12.72 7.63 -13.42
CA THR A 295 -12.89 6.19 -13.56
C THR A 295 -14.33 5.87 -13.97
N SER A 296 -14.50 5.18 -15.08
CA SER A 296 -15.76 4.58 -15.53
C SER A 296 -15.72 3.08 -15.24
N GLN A 297 -16.79 2.55 -14.65
CA GLN A 297 -16.89 1.13 -14.30
C GLN A 297 -18.21 0.54 -14.75
N TRP A 298 -18.15 -0.61 -15.40
CA TRP A 298 -19.25 -1.53 -15.62
C TRP A 298 -19.13 -2.70 -14.65
N ASP A 299 -20.26 -3.14 -14.13
CA ASP A 299 -20.35 -4.24 -13.19
C ASP A 299 -21.58 -5.10 -13.53
N ALA A 300 -21.40 -6.42 -13.59
CA ALA A 300 -22.48 -7.37 -13.79
C ALA A 300 -22.32 -8.52 -12.81
N GLY A 301 -23.38 -8.85 -12.08
CA GLY A 301 -23.29 -9.85 -11.03
C GLY A 301 -24.55 -10.71 -10.87
N VAL A 302 -24.37 -11.85 -10.25
CA VAL A 302 -25.42 -12.76 -9.84
C VAL A 302 -25.28 -13.15 -8.38
N ASP A 303 -26.37 -13.04 -7.64
CA ASP A 303 -26.50 -13.51 -6.26
C ASP A 303 -27.41 -14.72 -6.23
N LEU A 304 -26.90 -15.86 -5.79
CA LEU A 304 -27.64 -17.12 -5.67
C LEU A 304 -27.70 -17.55 -4.20
N GLY A 305 -28.88 -17.99 -3.76
CA GLY A 305 -29.09 -18.57 -2.44
C GLY A 305 -29.81 -19.89 -2.57
N PHE A 306 -29.30 -20.92 -1.91
CA PHE A 306 -29.86 -22.26 -1.93
C PHE A 306 -30.20 -22.74 -0.50
N PHE A 307 -31.14 -23.70 -0.40
CA PHE A 307 -31.45 -24.38 0.85
C PHE A 307 -31.80 -23.42 2.01
N LYS A 308 -32.70 -22.46 1.77
CA LYS A 308 -33.08 -21.40 2.73
C LYS A 308 -31.88 -20.53 3.13
N GLN A 309 -31.08 -20.11 2.13
CA GLN A 309 -29.88 -19.26 2.29
C GLN A 309 -28.71 -19.95 3.02
N ARG A 310 -28.73 -21.28 3.18
CA ARG A 310 -27.60 -22.00 3.79
C ARG A 310 -26.35 -22.04 2.90
N LEU A 311 -26.56 -22.01 1.59
CA LEU A 311 -25.47 -21.82 0.61
C LEU A 311 -25.77 -20.54 -0.17
N ARG A 312 -24.81 -19.61 -0.15
CA ARG A 312 -24.86 -18.33 -0.88
C ARG A 312 -23.68 -18.27 -1.82
N ILE A 313 -23.93 -17.88 -3.05
CA ILE A 313 -22.91 -17.71 -4.09
C ILE A 313 -23.13 -16.34 -4.72
N THR A 314 -22.09 -15.52 -4.71
CA THR A 314 -22.05 -14.24 -5.42
C THR A 314 -20.94 -14.29 -6.44
N ALA A 315 -21.25 -13.99 -7.69
CA ALA A 315 -20.28 -13.91 -8.77
C ALA A 315 -20.42 -12.58 -9.49
N ASP A 316 -19.30 -11.90 -9.68
CA ASP A 316 -19.20 -10.59 -10.30
C ASP A 316 -18.20 -10.57 -11.42
N TYR A 317 -18.51 -9.85 -12.48
CA TYR A 317 -17.58 -9.41 -13.51
C TYR A 317 -17.57 -7.89 -13.55
N TYR A 318 -16.38 -7.30 -13.60
CA TYR A 318 -16.23 -5.86 -13.74
C TYR A 318 -15.24 -5.50 -14.84
N TYR A 319 -15.49 -4.33 -15.44
CA TYR A 319 -14.56 -3.63 -16.32
C TYR A 319 -14.46 -2.18 -15.87
N LYS A 320 -13.26 -1.75 -15.51
CA LYS A 320 -12.95 -0.42 -14.99
C LYS A 320 -11.90 0.24 -15.85
N LYS A 321 -12.16 1.45 -16.33
CA LYS A 321 -11.18 2.27 -17.07
C LYS A 321 -11.02 3.62 -16.38
N THR A 322 -9.78 3.94 -16.02
CA THR A 322 -9.40 5.27 -15.52
C THR A 322 -8.74 6.04 -16.64
N THR A 323 -9.24 7.24 -16.90
CA THR A 323 -8.75 8.17 -17.92
C THR A 323 -8.29 9.46 -17.27
N ASP A 324 -7.59 10.29 -18.05
CA ASP A 324 -7.08 11.58 -17.58
C ASP A 324 -6.12 11.43 -16.39
N LEU A 325 -5.32 10.35 -16.37
CA LEU A 325 -4.32 10.11 -15.32
C LEU A 325 -3.34 11.27 -15.24
N LEU A 326 -3.00 11.65 -14.00
CA LEU A 326 -2.05 12.72 -13.74
C LEU A 326 -0.62 12.16 -13.79
N ASN A 327 0.11 12.50 -14.84
CA ASN A 327 1.48 12.10 -15.06
C ASN A 327 2.43 13.30 -15.09
N THR A 328 3.63 13.11 -14.52
CA THR A 328 4.71 14.09 -14.59
C THR A 328 5.45 13.95 -15.91
N VAL A 329 5.48 15.01 -16.69
CA VAL A 329 6.18 15.09 -17.98
C VAL A 329 7.39 16.00 -17.84
N SER A 330 8.56 15.53 -18.32
CA SER A 330 9.78 16.34 -18.36
C SER A 330 9.67 17.44 -19.41
N LEU A 331 10.13 18.63 -19.07
CA LEU A 331 10.15 19.77 -19.98
C LEU A 331 11.59 20.05 -20.46
N PRO A 332 11.76 20.60 -21.68
CA PRO A 332 13.06 21.07 -22.14
C PRO A 332 13.62 22.13 -21.19
N SER A 333 14.93 22.11 -20.94
CA SER A 333 15.60 23.07 -20.05
C SER A 333 15.41 24.53 -20.48
N SER A 334 15.14 24.78 -21.78
CA SER A 334 14.83 26.10 -22.32
C SER A 334 13.52 26.71 -21.79
N SER A 335 12.61 25.89 -21.23
CA SER A 335 11.37 26.37 -20.62
C SER A 335 11.57 27.07 -19.26
N GLY A 336 12.75 26.90 -18.64
CA GLY A 336 13.02 27.33 -17.26
C GLY A 336 12.42 26.43 -16.18
N TYR A 337 11.69 25.37 -16.55
CA TYR A 337 11.10 24.38 -15.66
C TYR A 337 11.66 22.99 -15.96
N LYS A 338 11.67 22.11 -14.96
CA LYS A 338 12.13 20.72 -15.12
C LYS A 338 11.03 19.80 -15.62
N SER A 339 9.81 20.04 -15.16
CA SER A 339 8.66 19.17 -15.42
C SER A 339 7.34 19.93 -15.37
N THR A 340 6.30 19.29 -15.85
CA THR A 340 4.90 19.67 -15.61
C THR A 340 4.09 18.42 -15.29
N VAL A 341 2.91 18.60 -14.70
CA VAL A 341 1.94 17.52 -14.51
C VAL A 341 0.82 17.74 -15.53
N ARG A 342 0.40 16.67 -16.21
CA ARG A 342 -0.67 16.69 -17.21
C ARG A 342 -1.63 15.54 -17.01
N ASN A 343 -2.89 15.76 -17.39
CA ASN A 343 -3.89 14.69 -17.48
C ASN A 343 -3.69 13.89 -18.77
N ILE A 344 -2.81 12.91 -18.73
CA ILE A 344 -2.45 12.10 -19.90
C ILE A 344 -2.30 10.65 -19.48
N GLY A 345 -2.94 9.78 -20.26
CA GLY A 345 -2.86 8.35 -20.06
C GLY A 345 -4.15 7.74 -19.54
N SER A 346 -4.26 6.45 -19.75
CA SER A 346 -5.37 5.66 -19.24
C SER A 346 -4.93 4.24 -18.90
N ILE A 347 -5.58 3.68 -17.87
CA ILE A 347 -5.39 2.28 -17.44
C ILE A 347 -6.74 1.59 -17.34
N SER A 348 -6.75 0.30 -17.63
CA SER A 348 -7.91 -0.55 -17.42
C SER A 348 -7.64 -1.65 -16.40
N ASN A 349 -8.70 -2.08 -15.75
CA ASN A 349 -8.75 -3.26 -14.90
C ASN A 349 -10.03 -4.01 -15.22
N GLN A 350 -9.93 -5.30 -15.45
CA GLN A 350 -11.08 -6.17 -15.63
C GLN A 350 -10.89 -7.44 -14.83
N GLY A 351 -11.97 -7.95 -14.28
CA GLY A 351 -11.83 -9.11 -13.43
C GLY A 351 -13.13 -9.84 -13.13
N VAL A 352 -12.94 -10.99 -12.50
CA VAL A 352 -14.02 -11.86 -12.02
C VAL A 352 -13.80 -12.09 -10.53
N GLU A 353 -14.87 -11.99 -9.76
CA GLU A 353 -14.88 -12.26 -8.32
C GLU A 353 -15.92 -13.30 -8.00
N LEU A 354 -15.60 -14.25 -7.14
CA LEU A 354 -16.50 -15.29 -6.68
C LEU A 354 -16.42 -15.38 -5.15
N LEU A 355 -17.59 -15.31 -4.50
CA LEU A 355 -17.76 -15.53 -3.08
C LEU A 355 -18.72 -16.71 -2.88
N ILE A 356 -18.31 -17.69 -2.10
CA ILE A 356 -19.14 -18.83 -1.69
C ILE A 356 -19.20 -18.86 -0.18
N GLU A 357 -20.39 -18.78 0.38
CA GLU A 357 -20.63 -18.84 1.81
C GLU A 357 -21.57 -20.01 2.12
N GLY A 358 -21.22 -20.81 3.12
CA GLY A 358 -22.00 -21.99 3.48
C GLY A 358 -22.17 -22.17 4.97
N ASP A 359 -23.41 -22.30 5.42
CA ASP A 359 -23.76 -22.80 6.76
C ASP A 359 -23.89 -24.33 6.65
N VAL A 360 -22.73 -25.02 6.60
CA VAL A 360 -22.63 -26.45 6.27
C VAL A 360 -23.39 -27.30 7.28
N VAL A 361 -23.15 -27.02 8.56
CA VAL A 361 -23.88 -27.65 9.68
C VAL A 361 -24.29 -26.55 10.65
N GLN A 362 -25.57 -26.57 11.06
CA GLN A 362 -26.08 -25.67 12.07
C GLN A 362 -27.09 -26.42 12.92
N ASN A 363 -26.68 -26.82 14.11
CA ASN A 363 -27.55 -27.39 15.12
C ASN A 363 -27.28 -26.76 16.50
N LYS A 364 -27.95 -27.22 17.53
CA LYS A 364 -27.87 -26.64 18.88
C LYS A 364 -26.43 -26.61 19.42
N ASP A 365 -25.67 -27.69 19.24
CA ASP A 365 -24.38 -27.90 19.86
C ASP A 365 -23.22 -27.69 18.88
N PHE A 366 -23.44 -27.83 17.59
CA PHE A 366 -22.39 -27.75 16.59
C PHE A 366 -22.79 -26.83 15.43
N GLY A 367 -21.89 -25.95 15.04
CA GLY A 367 -22.02 -25.09 13.86
C GLY A 367 -20.73 -25.12 13.05
N LEU A 368 -20.87 -25.23 11.72
CA LEU A 368 -19.75 -25.12 10.78
C LEU A 368 -20.15 -24.15 9.68
N THR A 369 -19.40 -23.04 9.60
CA THR A 369 -19.54 -22.04 8.53
C THR A 369 -18.26 -21.99 7.73
N LEU A 370 -18.37 -21.93 6.40
CA LEU A 370 -17.29 -21.78 5.46
C LEU A 370 -17.56 -20.58 4.58
N GLN A 371 -16.53 -19.76 4.36
CA GLN A 371 -16.59 -18.65 3.41
C GLN A 371 -15.32 -18.70 2.56
N PHE A 372 -15.50 -18.86 1.27
CA PHE A 372 -14.42 -18.89 0.29
C PHE A 372 -14.60 -17.76 -0.71
N ASN A 373 -13.55 -17.00 -0.95
CA ASN A 373 -13.51 -16.00 -2.01
C ASN A 373 -12.29 -16.21 -2.90
N ILE A 374 -12.48 -15.93 -4.19
CA ILE A 374 -11.40 -15.90 -5.18
C ILE A 374 -11.66 -14.74 -6.15
N ALA A 375 -10.60 -14.04 -6.50
CA ALA A 375 -10.65 -12.93 -7.44
C ALA A 375 -9.50 -13.03 -8.46
N HIS A 376 -9.81 -12.73 -9.70
CA HIS A 376 -8.86 -12.53 -10.80
C HIS A 376 -9.00 -11.09 -11.30
N ASN A 377 -7.89 -10.38 -11.45
CA ASN A 377 -7.85 -9.03 -12.03
C ASN A 377 -6.76 -8.95 -13.09
N LYS A 378 -7.09 -8.44 -14.26
CA LYS A 378 -6.13 -8.10 -15.31
C LYS A 378 -6.00 -6.59 -15.40
N ASN A 379 -4.83 -6.06 -15.03
CA ASN A 379 -4.46 -4.66 -15.18
C ASN A 379 -3.78 -4.45 -16.54
N ARG A 380 -4.03 -3.29 -17.18
CA ARG A 380 -3.39 -2.91 -18.45
C ARG A 380 -3.26 -1.41 -18.57
N VAL A 381 -2.09 -0.94 -19.00
CA VAL A 381 -1.86 0.43 -19.45
C VAL A 381 -2.42 0.54 -20.88
N GLU A 382 -3.40 1.41 -21.08
CA GLU A 382 -4.07 1.58 -22.37
C GLU A 382 -3.43 2.69 -23.21
N GLU A 383 -2.99 3.78 -22.56
CA GLU A 383 -2.46 4.95 -23.23
C GLU A 383 -1.49 5.71 -22.34
N LEU A 384 -0.41 6.19 -22.90
CA LEU A 384 0.60 7.04 -22.25
C LEU A 384 0.79 8.36 -22.99
N ALA A 385 1.40 9.34 -22.32
CA ALA A 385 1.79 10.61 -22.92
C ALA A 385 2.76 10.38 -24.10
N ASP A 386 2.37 10.83 -25.28
CA ASP A 386 3.17 10.71 -26.50
C ASP A 386 3.58 9.25 -26.85
N GLY A 387 2.90 8.24 -26.29
CA GLY A 387 3.23 6.83 -26.47
C GLY A 387 4.60 6.43 -25.91
N LYS A 388 5.16 7.24 -25.00
CA LYS A 388 6.50 7.00 -24.47
C LYS A 388 6.46 6.21 -23.18
N ASP A 389 7.32 5.21 -23.11
CA ASP A 389 7.55 4.43 -21.90
C ASP A 389 7.98 5.30 -20.73
N ILE A 390 7.49 4.99 -19.54
CA ILE A 390 7.88 5.64 -18.29
C ILE A 390 8.63 4.62 -17.42
N LEU A 391 9.89 4.88 -17.15
CA LEU A 391 10.68 4.04 -16.26
C LEU A 391 10.29 4.29 -14.80
N GLY A 392 10.25 3.22 -14.01
CA GLY A 392 10.01 3.31 -12.58
C GLY A 392 11.19 3.94 -11.81
N THR A 393 11.18 3.82 -10.50
CA THR A 393 12.23 4.39 -9.65
C THR A 393 13.61 3.81 -9.99
N THR A 394 14.59 4.68 -10.14
CA THR A 394 16.01 4.29 -10.29
C THR A 394 16.55 3.79 -8.97
N TYR A 395 17.24 2.66 -9.02
CA TYR A 395 17.99 2.07 -7.92
C TYR A 395 19.48 2.14 -8.24
N SER A 396 20.32 2.31 -7.22
CA SER A 396 21.77 2.39 -7.35
C SER A 396 22.54 1.54 -6.33
N ASN A 397 21.84 0.61 -5.68
CA ASN A 397 22.44 -0.16 -4.58
C ASN A 397 23.39 -1.27 -5.06
N TYR A 398 23.03 -1.97 -6.14
CA TYR A 398 23.78 -3.12 -6.66
C TYR A 398 23.97 -3.06 -8.18
N GLY A 399 23.20 -2.26 -8.85
CA GLY A 399 23.23 -1.93 -10.27
C GLY A 399 22.80 -0.48 -10.45
N SER A 400 22.60 -0.04 -11.67
CA SER A 400 22.05 1.28 -11.98
C SER A 400 20.84 1.15 -12.91
N GLY A 401 19.85 2.01 -12.74
CA GLY A 401 18.69 2.06 -13.60
C GLY A 401 17.38 1.70 -12.88
N SER A 402 16.32 1.56 -13.65
CA SER A 402 14.99 1.14 -13.18
C SER A 402 14.81 -0.36 -13.33
N ILE A 403 14.00 -0.95 -12.45
CA ILE A 403 13.60 -2.37 -12.49
C ILE A 403 12.24 -2.52 -13.17
N THR A 404 11.42 -1.46 -13.14
CA THR A 404 10.04 -1.49 -13.63
C THR A 404 9.81 -0.48 -14.74
N ILE A 405 8.77 -0.73 -15.53
CA ILE A 405 8.35 0.13 -16.64
C ILE A 405 6.83 0.29 -16.64
N ILE A 406 6.37 1.42 -17.14
CA ILE A 406 4.99 1.63 -17.56
C ILE A 406 5.02 1.72 -19.07
N ARG A 407 4.41 0.74 -19.75
CA ARG A 407 4.37 0.61 -21.22
C ARG A 407 2.95 0.31 -21.66
N GLU A 408 2.53 0.90 -22.76
CA GLU A 408 1.23 0.60 -23.38
C GLU A 408 1.11 -0.90 -23.71
N GLY A 409 -0.03 -1.46 -23.38
CA GLY A 409 -0.31 -2.89 -23.57
C GLY A 409 0.07 -3.80 -22.40
N GLU A 410 0.94 -3.35 -21.50
CA GLU A 410 1.49 -4.11 -20.38
C GLU A 410 0.81 -3.78 -19.04
N PRO A 411 0.97 -4.63 -18.01
CA PRO A 411 0.56 -4.30 -16.66
C PRO A 411 1.34 -3.10 -16.09
N LEU A 412 0.72 -2.31 -15.24
CA LEU A 412 1.38 -1.20 -14.56
C LEU A 412 2.56 -1.70 -13.72
N GLY A 413 3.75 -1.13 -13.92
CA GLY A 413 4.94 -1.51 -13.16
C GLY A 413 5.46 -2.92 -13.46
N ALA A 414 5.30 -3.41 -14.70
CA ALA A 414 5.89 -4.65 -15.16
C ALA A 414 7.41 -4.64 -14.99
N PHE A 415 8.02 -5.79 -14.67
CA PHE A 415 9.46 -5.90 -14.52
C PHE A 415 10.13 -5.84 -15.89
N TYR A 416 11.01 -4.84 -16.07
CA TYR A 416 11.74 -4.54 -17.30
C TYR A 416 13.24 -4.66 -17.03
N VAL A 417 13.81 -5.81 -17.40
CA VAL A 417 15.12 -6.24 -16.95
C VAL A 417 15.90 -6.94 -18.07
N TYR A 418 17.20 -7.14 -17.87
CA TYR A 418 18.02 -7.94 -18.76
C TYR A 418 17.69 -9.42 -18.66
N LYS A 419 17.83 -10.16 -19.76
CA LYS A 419 17.72 -11.61 -19.78
C LYS A 419 19.06 -12.22 -19.42
N ASP A 420 19.10 -12.99 -18.35
CA ASP A 420 20.29 -13.69 -17.86
C ASP A 420 20.60 -14.90 -18.72
N THR A 421 21.86 -15.05 -19.15
CA THR A 421 22.36 -16.21 -19.90
C THR A 421 23.34 -17.07 -19.10
N GLY A 422 23.53 -16.75 -17.82
CA GLY A 422 24.41 -17.50 -16.92
C GLY A 422 25.72 -16.81 -16.64
N LEU A 423 26.80 -17.61 -16.59
CA LEU A 423 28.16 -17.14 -16.38
C LEU A 423 28.96 -17.34 -17.66
N ASP A 424 29.81 -16.38 -17.99
CA ASP A 424 30.77 -16.48 -19.07
C ASP A 424 31.98 -17.38 -18.70
N GLU A 425 32.90 -17.57 -19.65
CA GLU A 425 34.10 -18.38 -19.46
C GLU A 425 35.03 -17.82 -18.35
N ASN A 426 34.91 -16.56 -18.01
CA ASN A 426 35.71 -15.88 -17.00
C ASN A 426 34.99 -15.82 -15.63
N GLY A 427 33.80 -16.41 -15.54
CA GLY A 427 32.98 -16.39 -14.33
C GLY A 427 32.26 -15.07 -14.04
N SER A 428 32.07 -14.24 -15.05
CA SER A 428 31.26 -13.02 -14.95
C SER A 428 29.80 -13.31 -15.37
N LEU A 429 28.85 -12.50 -14.88
CA LEU A 429 27.46 -12.59 -15.33
C LEU A 429 27.35 -12.19 -16.81
N SER A 430 26.62 -12.95 -17.57
CA SER A 430 26.37 -12.74 -18.99
C SER A 430 24.87 -12.54 -19.24
N TYR A 431 24.57 -11.70 -20.22
CA TYR A 431 23.20 -11.33 -20.59
C TYR A 431 22.98 -11.52 -22.08
N GLU A 432 21.72 -11.64 -22.51
CA GLU A 432 21.38 -11.67 -23.92
C GLU A 432 21.54 -10.27 -24.53
N ASP A 433 22.32 -10.19 -25.59
CA ASP A 433 22.43 -9.02 -26.47
C ASP A 433 21.29 -9.12 -27.50
N MET A 434 20.20 -8.38 -27.25
CA MET A 434 18.97 -8.51 -28.02
C MET A 434 19.04 -7.88 -29.42
N ASN A 435 19.86 -6.84 -29.58
CA ASN A 435 20.06 -6.17 -30.85
C ASN A 435 21.31 -6.67 -31.62
N GLY A 436 22.21 -7.42 -30.97
CA GLY A 436 23.39 -8.03 -31.57
C GLY A 436 24.54 -7.05 -31.82
N ASP A 437 24.61 -5.94 -31.08
CA ASP A 437 25.63 -4.89 -31.26
C ASP A 437 26.90 -5.11 -30.40
N GLY A 438 26.91 -6.11 -29.54
CA GLY A 438 28.01 -6.46 -28.65
C GLY A 438 28.09 -5.61 -27.39
N GLN A 439 27.06 -4.80 -27.08
CA GLN A 439 26.97 -3.97 -25.88
C GLN A 439 25.66 -4.25 -25.14
N TYR A 440 25.65 -4.12 -23.81
CA TYR A 440 24.44 -4.24 -23.00
C TYR A 440 23.92 -2.87 -22.62
N THR A 441 22.90 -2.38 -23.32
CA THR A 441 22.29 -1.07 -23.10
C THR A 441 20.93 -1.15 -22.39
N ASP A 442 20.59 -0.12 -21.62
CA ASP A 442 19.32 -0.08 -20.86
C ASP A 442 18.09 0.11 -21.77
N THR A 443 18.27 0.50 -23.01
CA THR A 443 17.20 0.81 -23.96
C THR A 443 16.88 -0.33 -24.92
N GLU A 444 17.85 -1.18 -25.24
CA GLU A 444 17.77 -2.13 -26.35
C GLU A 444 17.82 -3.60 -25.90
N ASP A 445 18.43 -3.89 -24.72
CA ASP A 445 18.69 -5.25 -24.26
C ASP A 445 17.85 -5.68 -23.06
N ARG A 446 16.75 -4.96 -22.81
CA ARG A 446 15.81 -5.32 -21.76
C ARG A 446 14.48 -5.79 -22.33
N TYR A 447 13.81 -6.64 -21.57
CA TYR A 447 12.49 -7.16 -21.92
C TYR A 447 11.57 -7.19 -20.69
N ILE A 448 10.28 -7.41 -20.91
CA ILE A 448 9.31 -7.57 -19.84
C ILE A 448 9.35 -9.03 -19.39
N ALA A 449 9.83 -9.25 -18.17
CA ALA A 449 10.12 -10.57 -17.63
C ALA A 449 9.09 -11.07 -16.61
N GLY A 450 8.17 -10.21 -16.16
CA GLY A 450 7.16 -10.59 -15.18
C GLY A 450 6.36 -9.43 -14.66
N SER A 451 5.44 -9.70 -13.73
CA SER A 451 4.53 -8.72 -13.15
C SER A 451 4.33 -8.96 -11.65
N PRO A 452 4.24 -7.89 -10.85
CA PRO A 452 3.93 -8.00 -9.43
C PRO A 452 2.45 -8.34 -9.16
N PHE A 453 1.57 -8.26 -10.17
CA PHE A 453 0.15 -8.54 -9.99
C PHE A 453 -0.13 -10.04 -10.08
N PRO A 454 -0.91 -10.58 -9.11
CA PRO A 454 -1.25 -12.00 -9.12
C PRO A 454 -2.31 -12.32 -10.18
N ASP A 455 -2.26 -13.56 -10.70
CA ASP A 455 -3.36 -14.13 -11.48
C ASP A 455 -4.61 -14.31 -10.62
N PHE A 456 -4.43 -14.80 -9.37
CA PHE A 456 -5.52 -15.02 -8.44
C PHE A 456 -5.13 -14.61 -7.03
N THR A 457 -6.08 -14.00 -6.33
CA THR A 457 -6.08 -13.87 -4.87
C THR A 457 -7.24 -14.67 -4.32
N TYR A 458 -7.04 -15.36 -3.19
CA TYR A 458 -8.09 -16.18 -2.60
C TYR A 458 -8.01 -16.19 -1.08
N GLY A 459 -9.16 -16.41 -0.46
CA GLY A 459 -9.30 -16.51 0.99
C GLY A 459 -10.28 -17.61 1.38
N LEU A 460 -9.97 -18.29 2.49
CA LEU A 460 -10.88 -19.25 3.13
C LEU A 460 -11.00 -18.92 4.61
N ASN A 461 -12.20 -18.57 5.02
CA ASN A 461 -12.57 -18.42 6.42
C ASN A 461 -13.40 -19.63 6.87
N CYS A 462 -12.99 -20.26 7.97
CA CYS A 462 -13.71 -21.38 8.57
C CYS A 462 -14.03 -21.05 10.03
N GLY A 463 -15.30 -21.11 10.36
CA GLY A 463 -15.82 -20.97 11.71
C GLY A 463 -16.43 -22.27 12.22
N ILE A 464 -15.97 -22.79 13.34
CA ILE A 464 -16.48 -23.98 14.01
C ILE A 464 -16.93 -23.57 15.40
N ARG A 465 -18.20 -23.80 15.69
CA ARG A 465 -18.76 -23.68 17.03
C ARG A 465 -19.11 -25.07 17.57
N TYR A 466 -18.57 -25.39 18.73
CA TYR A 466 -18.97 -26.61 19.46
C TYR A 466 -19.31 -26.26 20.89
N LYS A 467 -20.61 -26.28 21.21
CA LYS A 467 -21.17 -25.83 22.50
C LYS A 467 -20.67 -24.41 22.84
N ASN A 468 -19.82 -24.28 23.83
CA ASN A 468 -19.25 -23.01 24.29
C ASN A 468 -17.90 -22.66 23.64
N TRP A 469 -17.38 -23.51 22.77
CA TRP A 469 -16.14 -23.30 22.06
C TRP A 469 -16.38 -22.68 20.69
N ASP A 470 -15.58 -21.67 20.35
CA ASP A 470 -15.49 -21.09 19.02
C ASP A 470 -14.07 -21.26 18.50
N PHE A 471 -13.91 -21.94 17.38
CA PHE A 471 -12.66 -22.06 16.67
C PHE A 471 -12.80 -21.41 15.29
N ASN A 472 -11.88 -20.51 14.95
CA ASN A 472 -11.87 -19.85 13.66
C ASN A 472 -10.46 -19.88 13.08
N PHE A 473 -10.35 -20.06 11.76
CA PHE A 473 -9.11 -19.81 11.04
C PHE A 473 -9.38 -19.12 9.71
N PHE A 474 -8.41 -18.32 9.28
CA PHE A 474 -8.43 -17.63 8.01
C PHE A 474 -7.14 -17.92 7.24
N LEU A 475 -7.30 -18.49 6.05
CA LEU A 475 -6.26 -18.69 5.06
C LEU A 475 -6.36 -17.62 3.99
N GLN A 476 -5.23 -17.05 3.59
CA GLN A 476 -5.10 -16.09 2.50
C GLN A 476 -4.01 -16.55 1.54
N GLY A 477 -4.26 -16.44 0.25
CA GLY A 477 -3.28 -16.79 -0.77
C GLY A 477 -3.26 -15.79 -1.92
N SER A 478 -2.09 -15.73 -2.55
CA SER A 478 -1.83 -15.04 -3.82
C SER A 478 -1.11 -16.00 -4.73
N GLN A 479 -1.49 -16.03 -5.99
CA GLN A 479 -0.94 -16.96 -6.98
C GLN A 479 -0.61 -16.24 -8.28
N GLY A 480 0.58 -16.50 -8.84
CA GLY A 480 0.98 -16.02 -10.17
C GLY A 480 1.68 -14.67 -10.17
N ASN A 481 1.84 -14.02 -9.01
CA ASN A 481 2.64 -12.80 -8.91
C ASN A 481 4.12 -13.10 -8.85
N ASP A 482 4.92 -12.22 -9.44
CA ASP A 482 6.38 -12.25 -9.35
C ASP A 482 6.89 -11.23 -8.33
N VAL A 483 8.06 -11.52 -7.77
CA VAL A 483 8.80 -10.62 -6.87
C VAL A 483 10.22 -10.46 -7.39
N PHE A 484 10.64 -9.21 -7.58
CA PHE A 484 12.05 -8.92 -7.85
C PHE A 484 12.82 -8.86 -6.51
N ASN A 485 13.63 -9.90 -6.26
CA ASN A 485 14.41 -10.05 -5.04
C ASN A 485 15.70 -9.22 -5.12
N LEU A 486 15.59 -7.90 -4.92
CA LEU A 486 16.74 -6.99 -4.90
C LEU A 486 17.66 -7.28 -3.70
N SER A 487 17.17 -7.94 -2.66
CA SER A 487 17.97 -8.37 -1.50
C SER A 487 18.97 -9.47 -1.87
N GLU A 488 18.61 -10.37 -2.79
CA GLU A 488 19.49 -11.45 -3.27
C GLU A 488 20.66 -10.91 -4.08
N MET A 489 20.51 -9.79 -4.78
CA MET A 489 21.60 -9.14 -5.53
C MET A 489 22.81 -8.83 -4.67
N ARG A 490 22.64 -8.69 -3.37
CA ARG A 490 23.74 -8.54 -2.42
C ARG A 490 24.71 -9.72 -2.48
N ASN A 491 24.22 -10.93 -2.72
CA ASN A 491 25.05 -12.13 -2.84
C ASN A 491 25.87 -12.19 -4.13
N TYR A 492 25.66 -11.25 -5.05
CA TYR A 492 26.38 -11.09 -6.32
C TYR A 492 27.26 -9.84 -6.34
N SER A 493 27.01 -8.90 -5.42
CA SER A 493 27.79 -7.66 -5.26
C SER A 493 28.64 -7.74 -4.00
N TYR A 494 29.72 -8.48 -4.06
CA TYR A 494 30.61 -8.66 -2.92
C TYR A 494 31.40 -7.39 -2.64
N GLY A 495 31.01 -6.66 -1.61
CA GLY A 495 31.89 -5.65 -1.01
C GLY A 495 32.98 -6.35 -0.19
N GLN A 496 34.22 -5.89 -0.32
CA GLN A 496 35.33 -6.43 0.48
C GLN A 496 35.02 -6.32 1.99
N GLY A 497 35.18 -7.41 2.72
CA GLY A 497 34.90 -7.51 4.15
C GLY A 497 33.43 -7.76 4.50
N MET A 498 32.52 -7.82 3.54
CA MET A 498 31.12 -8.17 3.78
C MET A 498 30.94 -9.66 4.00
N ASN A 499 29.99 -10.01 4.87
CA ASN A 499 29.51 -11.38 5.00
C ASN A 499 28.71 -11.78 3.77
N ILE A 500 28.87 -13.02 3.33
CA ILE A 500 28.13 -13.64 2.24
C ILE A 500 27.43 -14.91 2.72
N GLU A 501 26.38 -15.33 2.04
CA GLU A 501 25.73 -16.59 2.36
C GLU A 501 26.65 -17.77 2.06
N ARG A 502 26.51 -18.83 2.86
CA ARG A 502 27.34 -20.03 2.73
C ARG A 502 27.25 -20.68 1.35
N LYS A 503 26.07 -20.67 0.73
CA LYS A 503 25.86 -21.19 -0.64
C LYS A 503 26.71 -20.46 -1.66
N VAL A 504 26.88 -19.13 -1.53
CA VAL A 504 27.69 -18.31 -2.43
C VAL A 504 29.14 -18.76 -2.42
N TYR A 505 29.69 -19.07 -1.23
CA TYR A 505 31.06 -19.56 -1.13
C TYR A 505 31.28 -20.90 -1.83
N TYR A 506 30.35 -21.84 -1.73
CA TYR A 506 30.50 -23.17 -2.31
C TYR A 506 30.11 -23.24 -3.79
N GLU A 507 29.21 -22.40 -4.25
CA GLU A 507 28.65 -22.43 -5.59
C GLU A 507 29.19 -21.29 -6.48
N SER A 508 30.21 -20.55 -6.05
CA SER A 508 30.88 -19.54 -6.86
C SER A 508 31.81 -20.19 -7.89
N TRP A 509 31.83 -19.60 -9.07
CA TRP A 509 32.78 -19.92 -10.13
C TRP A 509 34.24 -19.77 -9.66
N ARG A 510 35.11 -20.73 -10.00
CA ARG A 510 36.53 -20.72 -9.61
C ARG A 510 37.41 -21.11 -10.76
N GLU A 511 38.46 -20.33 -11.00
CA GLU A 511 39.44 -20.58 -12.04
C GLU A 511 40.12 -21.95 -11.87
N GLY A 512 40.22 -22.71 -12.96
CA GLY A 512 40.87 -24.02 -12.96
C GLY A 512 40.08 -25.15 -12.28
N GLN A 513 38.80 -24.94 -11.95
CA GLN A 513 37.93 -25.96 -11.37
C GLN A 513 36.78 -26.32 -12.32
N ASP A 514 36.08 -27.43 -12.05
CA ASP A 514 34.80 -27.73 -12.69
C ASP A 514 33.74 -26.76 -12.21
N ASN A 515 33.29 -25.89 -13.09
CA ASN A 515 32.28 -24.84 -12.82
C ASN A 515 30.89 -25.19 -13.38
N SER A 516 30.65 -26.46 -13.78
CA SER A 516 29.35 -26.91 -14.32
C SER A 516 28.16 -26.66 -13.39
N HIS A 517 28.40 -26.53 -12.09
CA HIS A 517 27.40 -26.31 -11.05
C HIS A 517 27.50 -24.87 -10.43
N ALA A 518 28.36 -24.02 -10.99
CA ALA A 518 28.51 -22.66 -10.46
C ALA A 518 27.23 -21.82 -10.69
N ALA A 519 26.59 -21.41 -9.61
CA ALA A 519 25.40 -20.56 -9.63
C ALA A 519 25.74 -19.08 -9.42
N TYR A 520 26.90 -18.78 -8.82
CA TYR A 520 27.36 -17.42 -8.49
C TYR A 520 28.63 -17.07 -9.25
N PRO A 521 28.82 -15.78 -9.61
CA PRO A 521 30.00 -15.34 -10.34
C PRO A 521 31.28 -15.56 -9.53
N LYS A 522 32.42 -15.42 -10.20
CA LYS A 522 33.74 -15.37 -9.57
C LYS A 522 33.78 -14.31 -8.48
N ILE A 523 34.28 -14.66 -7.31
CA ILE A 523 34.47 -13.70 -6.21
C ILE A 523 35.39 -12.57 -6.71
N ASN A 524 34.97 -11.33 -6.55
CA ASN A 524 35.58 -10.10 -7.09
C ASN A 524 35.29 -9.80 -8.58
N ALA A 525 34.44 -10.51 -9.26
CA ALA A 525 33.93 -10.10 -10.58
C ALA A 525 32.97 -8.90 -10.45
N VAL A 526 33.48 -7.79 -9.95
CA VAL A 526 32.70 -6.57 -9.73
C VAL A 526 32.59 -5.83 -11.08
N GLY A 527 31.37 -5.49 -11.50
CA GLY A 527 31.14 -4.61 -12.66
C GLY A 527 30.13 -5.11 -13.71
N SER A 528 29.79 -6.40 -13.71
CA SER A 528 28.82 -6.96 -14.68
C SER A 528 27.39 -7.13 -14.13
N LEU A 529 27.15 -6.78 -12.87
CA LEU A 529 25.86 -7.00 -12.23
C LEU A 529 24.81 -5.98 -12.74
N LYS A 530 23.80 -6.50 -13.44
CA LYS A 530 22.66 -5.74 -13.94
C LYS A 530 21.36 -6.29 -13.35
N TYR A 531 20.27 -5.49 -13.40
CA TYR A 531 18.95 -5.96 -13.02
C TYR A 531 18.42 -6.92 -14.08
N SER A 532 18.40 -8.22 -13.77
CA SER A 532 18.04 -9.29 -14.69
C SER A 532 16.93 -10.17 -14.12
N ASP A 533 16.35 -10.99 -14.97
CA ASP A 533 15.34 -11.99 -14.62
C ASP A 533 15.83 -13.06 -13.64
N ARG A 534 17.16 -13.21 -13.47
CA ARG A 534 17.78 -14.04 -12.42
C ARG A 534 17.22 -13.75 -11.03
N PHE A 535 16.82 -12.50 -10.77
CA PHE A 535 16.31 -12.01 -9.49
C PHE A 535 14.79 -11.94 -9.42
N ILE A 536 14.10 -12.37 -10.48
CA ILE A 536 12.64 -12.53 -10.47
C ILE A 536 12.30 -13.89 -9.92
N GLU A 537 11.55 -13.92 -8.84
CA GLU A 537 11.14 -15.13 -8.16
C GLU A 537 9.60 -15.21 -8.10
N ASN A 538 9.09 -16.43 -8.06
CA ASN A 538 7.66 -16.65 -7.88
C ASN A 538 7.22 -16.21 -6.46
N GLY A 539 6.39 -15.19 -6.40
CA GLY A 539 5.86 -14.60 -5.16
C GLY A 539 4.60 -15.27 -4.63
N SER A 540 4.15 -16.36 -5.25
CA SER A 540 2.94 -17.07 -4.81
C SER A 540 3.06 -17.61 -3.40
N TYR A 541 1.98 -17.50 -2.62
CA TYR A 541 1.95 -18.00 -1.26
C TYR A 541 0.56 -18.41 -0.79
N LEU A 542 0.53 -19.24 0.25
CA LEU A 542 -0.64 -19.52 1.09
C LEU A 542 -0.25 -19.29 2.55
N ARG A 543 -0.99 -18.43 3.24
CA ARG A 543 -0.71 -18.02 4.62
C ARG A 543 -1.89 -18.29 5.55
N LEU A 544 -1.60 -18.89 6.70
CA LEU A 544 -2.51 -18.90 7.84
C LEU A 544 -2.44 -17.52 8.52
N LYS A 545 -3.34 -16.64 8.06
CA LYS A 545 -3.37 -15.23 8.48
C LYS A 545 -3.83 -15.07 9.93
N ASN A 546 -4.83 -15.87 10.31
CA ASN A 546 -5.38 -15.87 11.66
C ASN A 546 -5.85 -17.28 12.04
N ILE A 547 -5.62 -17.66 13.27
CA ILE A 547 -6.24 -18.80 13.94
C ILE A 547 -6.62 -18.37 15.35
N SER A 548 -7.85 -18.67 15.78
CA SER A 548 -8.32 -18.31 17.12
C SER A 548 -9.16 -19.40 17.74
N LEU A 549 -8.98 -19.59 19.04
CA LEU A 549 -9.80 -20.44 19.87
C LEU A 549 -10.35 -19.62 21.02
N ALA A 550 -11.66 -19.66 21.21
CA ALA A 550 -12.32 -18.98 22.31
C ALA A 550 -13.26 -19.90 23.06
N TYR A 551 -13.42 -19.64 24.35
CA TYR A 551 -14.36 -20.30 25.22
C TYR A 551 -15.29 -19.29 25.87
N ASN A 552 -16.61 -19.49 25.69
CA ASN A 552 -17.65 -18.68 26.29
C ASN A 552 -18.11 -19.35 27.60
N LEU A 553 -17.83 -18.73 28.73
CA LEU A 553 -18.26 -19.26 30.01
C LEU A 553 -19.80 -19.18 30.15
N PRO A 554 -20.45 -20.23 30.66
CA PRO A 554 -21.91 -20.28 30.82
C PRO A 554 -22.38 -19.45 32.04
N CYS A 555 -22.23 -18.12 31.96
CA CYS A 555 -22.57 -17.19 33.06
C CYS A 555 -24.08 -17.18 33.39
N ASP A 556 -24.92 -17.61 32.47
CA ASP A 556 -26.38 -17.82 32.66
C ASP A 556 -26.72 -18.80 33.80
N LYS A 557 -25.76 -19.67 34.16
CA LYS A 557 -25.87 -20.67 35.26
C LYS A 557 -25.33 -20.14 36.59
N TRP A 558 -24.79 -18.94 36.65
CA TRP A 558 -24.19 -18.37 37.84
C TRP A 558 -25.16 -17.47 38.60
N ALA A 559 -24.94 -17.32 39.91
CA ALA A 559 -25.74 -16.44 40.77
C ALA A 559 -25.63 -14.96 40.36
N THR A 560 -24.58 -14.60 39.59
CA THR A 560 -24.28 -13.25 39.13
C THR A 560 -24.94 -12.87 37.78
N LYS A 561 -25.83 -13.72 37.25
CA LYS A 561 -26.48 -13.55 35.93
C LYS A 561 -27.19 -12.20 35.71
N ASN A 562 -27.54 -11.51 36.79
CA ASN A 562 -28.31 -10.25 36.72
C ASN A 562 -27.41 -9.06 36.34
N TRP A 563 -26.10 -9.15 36.52
CA TRP A 563 -25.15 -8.07 36.21
C TRP A 563 -23.95 -8.53 35.36
N LEU A 564 -23.76 -9.85 35.19
CA LEU A 564 -22.69 -10.42 34.38
C LEU A 564 -23.32 -11.26 33.25
N ASN A 565 -23.35 -10.69 32.06
CA ASN A 565 -24.01 -11.28 30.90
C ASN A 565 -23.12 -12.27 30.11
N GLY A 566 -21.82 -12.20 30.26
CA GLY A 566 -20.92 -13.15 29.62
C GLY A 566 -19.44 -12.89 29.87
N ILE A 567 -18.68 -13.96 29.89
CA ILE A 567 -17.21 -13.93 29.88
C ILE A 567 -16.76 -14.77 28.70
N ARG A 568 -15.91 -14.20 27.86
CA ARG A 568 -15.24 -14.90 26.76
C ARG A 568 -13.73 -14.79 26.94
N ILE A 569 -13.07 -15.95 26.97
CA ILE A 569 -11.61 -16.06 27.01
C ILE A 569 -11.17 -16.52 25.63
N PHE A 570 -10.17 -15.87 25.05
CA PHE A 570 -9.68 -16.25 23.74
C PHE A 570 -8.15 -16.20 23.64
N VAL A 571 -7.65 -17.02 22.73
CA VAL A 571 -6.27 -17.02 22.27
C VAL A 571 -6.32 -16.91 20.74
N SER A 572 -5.49 -16.07 20.15
CA SER A 572 -5.35 -15.95 18.70
C SER A 572 -3.89 -15.84 18.28
N ALA A 573 -3.58 -16.42 17.12
CA ALA A 573 -2.27 -16.37 16.52
C ALA A 573 -2.37 -15.84 15.08
N GLN A 574 -1.45 -14.96 14.68
CA GLN A 574 -1.44 -14.34 13.35
C GLN A 574 -0.11 -14.58 12.63
N ASN A 575 -0.17 -14.82 11.30
CA ASN A 575 0.98 -14.99 10.41
C ASN A 575 1.94 -16.14 10.83
N TRP A 576 1.44 -17.20 11.45
CA TRP A 576 2.28 -18.27 11.99
C TRP A 576 2.82 -19.24 10.93
N LEU A 577 2.09 -19.45 9.85
CA LEU A 577 2.47 -20.38 8.79
C LEU A 577 2.33 -19.69 7.43
N THR A 578 3.39 -19.73 6.63
CA THR A 578 3.39 -19.28 5.24
C THR A 578 4.02 -20.39 4.39
N LEU A 579 3.30 -20.84 3.39
CA LEU A 579 3.78 -21.78 2.38
C LEU A 579 4.07 -21.00 1.11
N THR A 580 5.33 -20.97 0.70
CA THR A 580 5.80 -20.24 -0.49
C THR A 580 7.07 -20.88 -1.06
N LYS A 581 7.34 -20.62 -2.33
CA LYS A 581 8.62 -20.93 -2.98
C LYS A 581 9.56 -19.74 -3.04
N TYR A 582 9.09 -18.55 -2.63
CA TYR A 582 9.89 -17.35 -2.56
C TYR A 582 11.04 -17.54 -1.55
N LYS A 583 12.26 -17.19 -1.96
CA LYS A 583 13.48 -17.40 -1.15
C LYS A 583 13.76 -16.26 -0.20
N GLY A 584 13.15 -15.09 -0.40
CA GLY A 584 13.25 -13.95 0.51
C GLY A 584 12.50 -14.17 1.81
N VAL A 585 12.48 -13.16 2.67
CA VAL A 585 11.98 -13.26 4.06
C VAL A 585 10.46 -13.38 4.12
N ASP A 586 9.75 -12.69 3.21
CA ASP A 586 8.29 -12.67 3.17
C ASP A 586 7.81 -12.38 1.73
N PRO A 587 6.95 -13.22 1.13
CA PRO A 587 6.43 -12.99 -0.22
C PRO A 587 5.43 -11.82 -0.33
N GLU A 588 4.90 -11.32 0.77
CA GLU A 588 3.97 -10.19 0.85
C GLU A 588 4.69 -8.82 0.94
N VAL A 589 5.93 -8.74 0.47
CA VAL A 589 6.75 -7.53 0.63
C VAL A 589 6.72 -6.63 -0.61
N SER A 590 6.76 -5.32 -0.34
CA SER A 590 7.04 -4.28 -1.32
C SER A 590 7.80 -3.14 -0.63
N SER A 591 9.05 -2.95 -1.01
CA SER A 591 9.94 -1.99 -0.33
C SER A 591 9.60 -0.53 -0.58
N LYS A 592 8.83 -0.22 -1.61
CA LYS A 592 8.60 1.15 -2.07
C LYS A 592 7.15 1.63 -1.98
N GLY A 593 6.20 0.75 -1.69
CA GLY A 593 4.82 1.13 -1.40
C GLY A 593 4.08 1.93 -2.49
N SER A 594 4.56 1.91 -3.74
CA SER A 594 3.89 2.50 -4.89
C SER A 594 3.56 1.43 -5.91
N ASP A 595 2.43 1.56 -6.61
CA ASP A 595 1.96 0.60 -7.59
C ASP A 595 2.98 0.38 -8.73
N VAL A 596 3.71 1.44 -9.12
CA VAL A 596 4.75 1.38 -10.16
C VAL A 596 5.98 0.57 -9.73
N ASN A 597 6.23 0.44 -8.44
CA ASN A 597 7.36 -0.29 -7.87
C ASN A 597 6.90 -1.44 -6.96
N ALA A 598 5.69 -1.95 -7.18
CA ALA A 598 5.19 -3.10 -6.46
C ALA A 598 6.08 -4.34 -6.69
N GLY A 599 6.09 -5.26 -5.75
CA GLY A 599 6.81 -6.53 -5.87
C GLY A 599 8.34 -6.44 -5.82
N ILE A 600 8.93 -5.31 -5.44
CA ILE A 600 10.39 -5.18 -5.25
C ILE A 600 10.73 -5.38 -3.77
N ASP A 601 11.47 -6.43 -3.44
CA ASP A 601 11.97 -6.71 -2.09
C ASP A 601 13.41 -6.22 -1.90
N HIS A 602 13.58 -5.19 -1.07
CA HIS A 602 14.90 -4.69 -0.69
C HIS A 602 15.04 -4.58 0.83
N LEU A 603 15.51 -5.65 1.46
CA LEU A 603 15.79 -5.72 2.89
C LEU A 603 14.56 -5.32 3.75
N THR A 604 13.39 -5.78 3.34
CA THR A 604 12.12 -5.47 4.01
C THR A 604 11.98 -6.30 5.28
N TYR A 605 11.37 -5.70 6.31
CA TYR A 605 11.00 -6.46 7.52
C TYR A 605 9.86 -7.42 7.20
N PRO A 606 9.97 -8.69 7.62
CA PRO A 606 8.88 -9.66 7.46
C PRO A 606 7.69 -9.29 8.33
N ASN A 607 6.51 -9.76 7.94
CA ASN A 607 5.33 -9.70 8.80
C ASN A 607 5.58 -10.45 10.11
N SER A 608 5.28 -9.81 11.24
CA SER A 608 5.48 -10.39 12.55
C SER A 608 4.49 -11.53 12.82
N LYS A 609 4.99 -12.59 13.48
CA LYS A 609 4.15 -13.62 14.11
C LYS A 609 3.64 -13.07 15.43
N THR A 610 2.33 -13.03 15.62
CA THR A 610 1.73 -12.46 16.82
C THR A 610 0.92 -13.54 17.54
N LEU A 611 1.07 -13.59 18.87
CA LEU A 611 0.22 -14.36 19.77
C LEU A 611 -0.49 -13.39 20.71
N SER A 612 -1.81 -13.46 20.75
CA SER A 612 -2.64 -12.61 21.61
C SER A 612 -3.55 -13.46 22.49
N MET A 613 -3.70 -13.06 23.72
CA MET A 613 -4.66 -13.63 24.66
C MET A 613 -5.53 -12.51 25.22
N GLY A 614 -6.80 -12.78 25.41
CA GLY A 614 -7.71 -11.76 25.93
C GLY A 614 -8.90 -12.36 26.67
N VAL A 615 -9.49 -11.50 27.50
CA VAL A 615 -10.76 -11.76 28.20
C VAL A 615 -11.72 -10.63 27.87
N SER A 616 -12.90 -10.98 27.42
CA SER A 616 -13.99 -10.04 27.19
C SER A 616 -15.09 -10.31 28.23
N VAL A 617 -15.48 -9.27 28.95
CA VAL A 617 -16.53 -9.35 29.96
C VAL A 617 -17.70 -8.46 29.51
N LYS A 618 -18.89 -9.01 29.52
CA LYS A 618 -20.13 -8.31 29.17
C LYS A 618 -21.01 -8.21 30.43
N PHE A 619 -21.29 -6.98 30.81
CA PHE A 619 -22.14 -6.63 31.93
C PHE A 619 -23.57 -6.35 31.49
#